data_aae7ca42b96b3cbee7423da2a68f3a2b
#
_entry.id   aae7ca42b96b3cbee7423da2a68f3a2b
#
_cell.length_a   1.000
_cell.length_b   1.000
_cell.length_c   1.000
_cell.angle_alpha   90.00
_cell.angle_beta   90.00
_cell.angle_gamma   90.00
#
_symmetry.space_group_name_H-M   'P 1'
#
loop_
_entity.id
_entity.type
_entity.pdbx_description
1 polymer ?
#
loop_
_entity_poly.entity_id
_entity_poly.type
_entity_poly.pdbx_seq_one_letter_code
_entity_poly.pdbx_strand_id
1 'polypeptide(L)'
;KFAVGAKIIHIDVDNAEINKNIHAYLGIEGDIKDTLSRLVNMVEEKKNPEWSSRTEELKMIGNNCISSKTALTPYNIIDIISSKADDDTVIVTDVGQHQMWTAQRYPFKKPRTFISSGGLGTMGFGMGAAIGANIATGKKSVLITGDGSFGMNLNELATAVSNNIPMIIVIMNNGVLGMVRQWQTLFFDKHYSNTTLNRKTDFVKLAEAFGAKGIRVDTPE
;
A
#
# COMPACT_ATOMS: atom_id res chain seq x y z
N LYS A 1 -17.16 9.14 14.77
CA LYS A 1 -17.27 8.24 15.94
C LYS A 1 -17.20 6.79 15.47
N PHE A 2 -16.42 5.96 16.15
CA PHE A 2 -16.25 4.56 15.80
C PHE A 2 -17.38 3.71 16.43
N ALA A 3 -18.07 2.90 15.62
CA ALA A 3 -19.01 1.84 16.03
C ALA A 3 -19.96 2.20 17.21
N VAL A 4 -20.65 3.33 17.14
CA VAL A 4 -21.43 3.93 18.24
C VAL A 4 -22.47 2.97 18.85
N GLY A 5 -23.00 2.02 18.08
CA GLY A 5 -24.00 1.05 18.54
C GLY A 5 -23.44 -0.34 18.89
N ALA A 6 -22.12 -0.55 18.81
CA ALA A 6 -21.52 -1.86 19.02
C ALA A 6 -20.92 -2.01 20.43
N LYS A 7 -20.96 -3.25 20.96
CA LYS A 7 -20.11 -3.64 22.09
C LYS A 7 -18.71 -3.93 21.57
N ILE A 8 -17.71 -3.23 22.09
CA ILE A 8 -16.33 -3.34 21.66
C ILE A 8 -15.58 -4.27 22.58
N ILE A 9 -14.91 -5.26 22.02
CA ILE A 9 -13.95 -6.10 22.72
C ILE A 9 -12.56 -5.66 22.28
N HIS A 10 -11.72 -5.24 23.21
CA HIS A 10 -10.35 -4.81 22.96
C HIS A 10 -9.38 -5.85 23.49
N ILE A 11 -8.56 -6.40 22.62
CA ILE A 11 -7.54 -7.41 22.97
C ILE A 11 -6.18 -6.78 22.69
N ASP A 12 -5.34 -6.69 23.72
CA ASP A 12 -3.98 -6.17 23.59
C ASP A 12 -3.05 -6.86 24.59
N VAL A 13 -1.78 -6.99 24.26
CA VAL A 13 -0.76 -7.50 25.18
C VAL A 13 -0.37 -6.45 26.23
N ASP A 14 -0.57 -5.17 25.91
CA ASP A 14 -0.31 -4.05 26.80
C ASP A 14 -1.62 -3.51 27.37
N ASN A 15 -1.81 -3.71 28.66
CA ASN A 15 -2.99 -3.24 29.38
C ASN A 15 -3.14 -1.69 29.31
N ALA A 16 -2.05 -0.95 29.14
CA ALA A 16 -2.08 0.50 28.99
C ALA A 16 -2.76 0.98 27.69
N GLU A 17 -2.85 0.14 26.67
CA GLU A 17 -3.53 0.44 25.42
C GLU A 17 -5.05 0.22 25.52
N ILE A 18 -5.50 -0.65 26.45
CA ILE A 18 -6.93 -0.93 26.65
C ILE A 18 -7.63 0.33 27.19
N ASN A 19 -8.74 0.73 26.53
CA ASN A 19 -9.51 1.95 26.85
C ASN A 19 -8.81 3.29 26.55
N LYS A 20 -7.63 3.31 26.00
CA LYS A 20 -6.87 4.54 25.73
C LYS A 20 -7.58 5.48 24.75
N ASN A 21 -8.06 4.96 23.65
CA ASN A 21 -8.70 5.75 22.60
C ASN A 21 -10.21 5.50 22.48
N ILE A 22 -10.65 4.27 22.76
CA ILE A 22 -12.03 3.84 22.65
C ILE A 22 -12.38 3.03 23.88
N HIS A 23 -13.49 3.37 24.52
CA HIS A 23 -13.95 2.64 25.70
C HIS A 23 -14.47 1.25 25.29
N ALA A 24 -13.81 0.20 25.77
CA ALA A 24 -14.19 -1.17 25.49
C ALA A 24 -15.28 -1.64 26.46
N TYR A 25 -16.23 -2.43 25.97
CA TYR A 25 -17.17 -3.17 26.79
C TYR A 25 -16.45 -4.28 27.56
N LEU A 26 -15.46 -4.91 26.94
CA LEU A 26 -14.60 -5.94 27.52
C LEU A 26 -13.16 -5.73 27.05
N GLY A 27 -12.23 -5.56 27.99
CA GLY A 27 -10.79 -5.58 27.75
C GLY A 27 -10.23 -6.97 28.06
N ILE A 28 -9.38 -7.48 27.19
CA ILE A 28 -8.65 -8.75 27.38
C ILE A 28 -7.16 -8.44 27.20
N GLU A 29 -6.41 -8.54 28.28
CA GLU A 29 -4.95 -8.49 28.24
C GLU A 29 -4.43 -9.87 27.85
N GLY A 30 -3.71 -9.97 26.72
CA GLY A 30 -3.16 -11.21 26.25
C GLY A 30 -2.70 -11.20 24.79
N ASP A 31 -1.99 -12.26 24.42
CA ASP A 31 -1.57 -12.48 23.04
C ASP A 31 -2.79 -12.71 22.13
N ILE A 32 -2.82 -11.99 21.00
CA ILE A 32 -3.97 -12.04 20.07
C ILE A 32 -4.14 -13.43 19.45
N LYS A 33 -3.05 -14.14 19.17
CA LYS A 33 -3.11 -15.48 18.57
C LYS A 33 -3.71 -16.48 19.54
N ASP A 34 -3.27 -16.46 20.80
CA ASP A 34 -3.80 -17.35 21.83
C ASP A 34 -5.28 -17.04 22.11
N THR A 35 -5.61 -15.76 22.25
CA THR A 35 -7.00 -15.32 22.49
C THR A 35 -7.92 -15.74 21.33
N LEU A 36 -7.53 -15.50 20.08
CA LEU A 36 -8.33 -15.89 18.91
C LEU A 36 -8.43 -17.39 18.76
N SER A 37 -7.38 -18.16 19.08
CA SER A 37 -7.40 -19.63 19.03
C SER A 37 -8.42 -20.23 20.02
N ARG A 38 -8.63 -19.57 21.15
CA ARG A 38 -9.68 -19.96 22.12
C ARG A 38 -11.05 -19.52 21.66
N LEU A 39 -11.19 -18.27 21.17
CA LEU A 39 -12.47 -17.72 20.73
C LEU A 39 -13.07 -18.51 19.57
N VAL A 40 -12.27 -18.95 18.59
CA VAL A 40 -12.74 -19.72 17.43
C VAL A 40 -13.50 -20.98 17.86
N ASN A 41 -13.10 -21.62 18.96
CA ASN A 41 -13.75 -22.81 19.49
C ASN A 41 -15.01 -22.51 20.35
N MET A 42 -15.24 -21.23 20.65
CA MET A 42 -16.36 -20.80 21.52
C MET A 42 -17.48 -20.12 20.75
N VAL A 43 -17.26 -19.78 19.47
CA VAL A 43 -18.25 -19.09 18.65
C VAL A 43 -18.75 -20.00 17.55
N GLU A 44 -20.03 -19.92 17.26
CA GLU A 44 -20.63 -20.61 16.12
C GLU A 44 -20.44 -19.82 14.83
N GLU A 45 -20.31 -20.52 13.71
CA GLU A 45 -20.27 -19.87 12.40
C GLU A 45 -21.59 -19.15 12.12
N LYS A 46 -21.54 -17.84 11.94
CA LYS A 46 -22.69 -17.03 11.59
C LYS A 46 -22.55 -16.48 10.17
N LYS A 47 -23.48 -16.85 9.30
CA LYS A 47 -23.57 -16.32 7.92
C LYS A 47 -24.51 -15.14 7.89
N ASN A 48 -24.06 -14.03 7.35
CA ASN A 48 -24.85 -12.82 7.10
C ASN A 48 -24.91 -12.54 5.59
N PRO A 49 -25.71 -13.29 4.81
CA PRO A 49 -25.68 -13.19 3.34
C PRO A 49 -26.06 -11.80 2.81
N GLU A 50 -27.02 -11.14 3.45
CA GLU A 50 -27.43 -9.77 3.06
C GLU A 50 -26.30 -8.77 3.23
N TRP A 51 -25.57 -8.83 4.35
CA TRP A 51 -24.42 -7.96 4.59
C TRP A 51 -23.26 -8.27 3.64
N SER A 52 -22.99 -9.54 3.39
CA SER A 52 -21.97 -9.96 2.43
C SER A 52 -22.31 -9.48 1.02
N SER A 53 -23.56 -9.64 0.57
CA SER A 53 -24.01 -9.14 -0.72
C SER A 53 -23.88 -7.61 -0.81
N ARG A 54 -24.25 -6.88 0.25
CA ARG A 54 -24.11 -5.42 0.27
C ARG A 54 -22.66 -4.97 0.20
N THR A 55 -21.73 -5.65 0.88
CA THR A 55 -20.32 -5.32 0.80
C THR A 55 -19.74 -5.58 -0.58
N GLU A 56 -20.11 -6.66 -1.25
CA GLU A 56 -19.69 -6.92 -2.65
C GLU A 56 -20.25 -5.88 -3.63
N GLU A 57 -21.52 -5.51 -3.49
CA GLU A 57 -22.12 -4.43 -4.29
C GLU A 57 -21.33 -3.11 -4.14
N LEU A 58 -21.01 -2.72 -2.90
CA LEU A 58 -20.23 -1.51 -2.64
C LEU A 58 -18.81 -1.56 -3.22
N LYS A 59 -18.16 -2.72 -3.17
CA LYS A 59 -16.87 -2.93 -3.83
C LYS A 59 -16.97 -2.77 -5.35
N MET A 60 -18.02 -3.31 -5.97
CA MET A 60 -18.24 -3.18 -7.42
C MET A 60 -18.47 -1.72 -7.81
N ILE A 61 -19.24 -0.96 -7.05
CA ILE A 61 -19.47 0.47 -7.30
C ILE A 61 -18.13 1.23 -7.24
N GLY A 62 -17.34 1.02 -6.19
CA GLY A 62 -16.03 1.66 -6.03
C GLY A 62 -15.06 1.31 -7.18
N ASN A 63 -15.09 0.08 -7.64
CA ASN A 63 -14.22 -0.38 -8.73
C ASN A 63 -14.60 0.19 -10.11
N ASN A 64 -15.89 0.39 -10.38
CA ASN A 64 -16.37 0.86 -11.68
C ASN A 64 -16.20 2.38 -11.90
N CYS A 65 -16.10 3.15 -10.83
CA CYS A 65 -16.02 4.61 -10.93
C CYS A 65 -14.72 5.16 -11.55
N ILE A 66 -13.67 4.35 -11.76
CA ILE A 66 -12.32 4.85 -12.00
C ILE A 66 -11.58 4.11 -13.15
N SER A 67 -12.20 3.18 -13.86
CA SER A 67 -11.54 2.49 -14.97
C SER A 67 -11.68 3.28 -16.27
N SER A 68 -10.56 3.73 -16.85
CA SER A 68 -10.49 4.25 -18.21
C SER A 68 -9.84 3.19 -19.10
N LYS A 69 -10.44 2.93 -20.29
CA LYS A 69 -9.83 2.02 -21.26
C LYS A 69 -8.75 2.70 -22.12
N THR A 70 -8.71 4.02 -22.11
CA THR A 70 -7.88 4.81 -23.03
C THR A 70 -6.79 5.63 -22.34
N ALA A 71 -6.84 5.77 -21.01
CA ALA A 71 -5.86 6.53 -20.24
C ALA A 71 -5.06 5.63 -19.31
N LEU A 72 -3.77 5.86 -19.21
CA LEU A 72 -2.90 5.21 -18.22
C LEU A 72 -3.19 5.79 -16.82
N THR A 73 -4.15 5.20 -16.13
CA THR A 73 -4.50 5.61 -14.76
C THR A 73 -3.73 4.79 -13.73
N PRO A 74 -3.53 5.29 -12.50
CA PRO A 74 -2.91 4.51 -11.42
C PRO A 74 -3.61 3.17 -11.17
N TYR A 75 -4.93 3.12 -11.31
CA TYR A 75 -5.71 1.90 -11.15
C TYR A 75 -5.44 0.88 -12.26
N ASN A 76 -5.33 1.34 -13.53
CA ASN A 76 -4.98 0.46 -14.64
C ASN A 76 -3.57 -0.14 -14.45
N ILE A 77 -2.62 0.66 -13.98
CA ILE A 77 -1.26 0.18 -13.67
C ILE A 77 -1.31 -0.94 -12.61
N ILE A 78 -2.06 -0.74 -11.52
CA ILE A 78 -2.19 -1.72 -10.46
C ILE A 78 -2.91 -2.98 -10.95
N ASP A 79 -3.95 -2.85 -11.76
CA ASP A 79 -4.67 -3.98 -12.35
C ASP A 79 -3.75 -4.82 -13.26
N ILE A 80 -2.95 -4.17 -14.10
CA ILE A 80 -1.97 -4.84 -14.96
C ILE A 80 -0.93 -5.57 -14.11
N ILE A 81 -0.37 -4.91 -13.08
CA ILE A 81 0.58 -5.54 -12.16
C ILE A 81 -0.06 -6.78 -11.53
N SER A 82 -1.28 -6.65 -10.99
CA SER A 82 -1.96 -7.76 -10.31
C SER A 82 -2.28 -8.92 -11.25
N SER A 83 -2.55 -8.64 -12.53
CA SER A 83 -2.82 -9.67 -13.54
C SER A 83 -1.58 -10.48 -13.97
N LYS A 84 -0.39 -9.93 -13.72
CA LYS A 84 0.91 -10.52 -14.12
C LYS A 84 1.71 -11.06 -12.94
N ALA A 85 1.37 -10.64 -11.74
CA ALA A 85 2.04 -11.08 -10.53
C ALA A 85 1.43 -12.40 -10.01
N ASP A 86 2.28 -13.25 -9.47
CA ASP A 86 1.82 -14.45 -8.76
C ASP A 86 1.14 -14.08 -7.45
N ASP A 87 0.27 -14.95 -6.94
CA ASP A 87 -0.52 -14.70 -5.71
C ASP A 87 0.35 -14.47 -4.46
N ASP A 88 1.59 -14.88 -4.49
CA ASP A 88 2.57 -14.75 -3.41
C ASP A 88 3.67 -13.73 -3.69
N THR A 89 3.56 -12.99 -4.79
CA THR A 89 4.45 -11.86 -5.06
C THR A 89 4.34 -10.82 -3.95
N VAL A 90 5.48 -10.37 -3.45
CA VAL A 90 5.49 -9.32 -2.41
C VAL A 90 5.39 -7.95 -3.07
N ILE A 91 4.27 -7.29 -2.81
CA ILE A 91 4.03 -5.91 -3.24
C ILE A 91 4.47 -4.97 -2.13
N VAL A 92 5.39 -4.11 -2.45
CA VAL A 92 5.91 -3.10 -1.52
C VAL A 92 5.47 -1.73 -2.00
N THR A 93 4.99 -0.88 -1.12
CA THR A 93 4.73 0.51 -1.48
C THR A 93 5.63 1.46 -0.72
N ASP A 94 5.99 2.52 -1.38
CA ASP A 94 6.44 3.73 -0.71
C ASP A 94 5.23 4.53 -0.21
N VAL A 95 5.41 5.75 0.26
CA VAL A 95 4.34 6.56 0.86
C VAL A 95 3.89 7.68 -0.07
N GLY A 96 2.58 7.73 -0.30
CA GLY A 96 1.91 8.68 -1.20
C GLY A 96 0.58 8.15 -1.72
N GLN A 97 0.00 8.82 -2.73
CA GLN A 97 -1.24 8.35 -3.35
C GLN A 97 -1.11 6.93 -3.94
N HIS A 98 0.05 6.58 -4.49
CA HIS A 98 0.33 5.22 -4.98
C HIS A 98 0.14 4.14 -3.90
N GLN A 99 0.49 4.43 -2.65
CA GLN A 99 0.23 3.56 -1.50
C GLN A 99 -1.27 3.35 -1.29
N MET A 100 -2.03 4.44 -1.27
CA MET A 100 -3.49 4.39 -1.08
C MET A 100 -4.17 3.61 -2.21
N TRP A 101 -3.82 3.91 -3.48
CA TRP A 101 -4.39 3.21 -4.64
C TRP A 101 -4.04 1.73 -4.62
N THR A 102 -2.80 1.36 -4.27
CA THR A 102 -2.40 -0.05 -4.17
C THR A 102 -3.16 -0.77 -3.09
N ALA A 103 -3.27 -0.19 -1.89
CA ALA A 103 -4.01 -0.79 -0.78
C ALA A 103 -5.50 -0.98 -1.09
N GLN A 104 -6.09 -0.06 -1.87
CA GLN A 104 -7.50 -0.12 -2.25
C GLN A 104 -7.79 -1.07 -3.41
N ARG A 105 -6.87 -1.20 -4.37
CA ARG A 105 -7.15 -1.84 -5.65
C ARG A 105 -6.50 -3.21 -5.82
N TYR A 106 -5.30 -3.43 -5.26
CA TYR A 106 -4.59 -4.69 -5.45
C TYR A 106 -5.29 -5.83 -4.69
N PRO A 107 -5.66 -6.93 -5.36
CA PRO A 107 -6.40 -8.05 -4.74
C PRO A 107 -5.44 -8.99 -3.99
N PHE A 108 -5.00 -8.61 -2.80
CA PHE A 108 -4.13 -9.44 -1.98
C PHE A 108 -4.81 -10.75 -1.60
N LYS A 109 -4.19 -11.89 -1.94
CA LYS A 109 -4.75 -13.23 -1.70
C LYS A 109 -4.03 -13.98 -0.57
N LYS A 110 -2.81 -13.60 -0.25
CA LYS A 110 -2.00 -14.24 0.79
C LYS A 110 -1.57 -13.23 1.86
N PRO A 111 -1.51 -13.65 3.13
CA PRO A 111 -1.00 -12.79 4.19
C PRO A 111 0.49 -12.48 3.97
N ARG A 112 0.94 -11.34 4.49
CA ARG A 112 2.34 -10.87 4.45
C ARG A 112 2.90 -10.64 3.03
N THR A 113 2.03 -10.45 2.03
CA THR A 113 2.41 -10.08 0.67
C THR A 113 2.27 -8.58 0.39
N PHE A 114 1.81 -7.78 1.37
CA PHE A 114 1.77 -6.34 1.30
C PHE A 114 2.65 -5.72 2.38
N ILE A 115 3.66 -4.95 1.96
CA ILE A 115 4.59 -4.27 2.86
C ILE A 115 4.50 -2.77 2.58
N SER A 116 4.23 -2.00 3.63
CA SER A 116 4.03 -0.56 3.53
C SER A 116 4.32 0.13 4.87
N SER A 117 4.80 1.36 4.84
CA SER A 117 4.93 2.20 6.03
C SER A 117 3.57 2.78 6.42
N GLY A 118 2.67 1.92 6.94
CA GLY A 118 1.30 2.31 7.28
C GLY A 118 1.16 3.08 8.60
N GLY A 119 2.13 2.98 9.49
CA GLY A 119 2.15 3.68 10.77
C GLY A 119 2.75 5.06 10.68
N LEU A 120 4.06 5.16 10.48
CA LEU A 120 4.77 6.44 10.41
C LEU A 120 4.63 7.16 9.07
N GLY A 121 4.29 6.45 7.98
CA GLY A 121 4.16 7.06 6.66
C GLY A 121 5.49 7.61 6.14
N THR A 122 6.57 6.84 6.26
CA THR A 122 7.92 7.27 5.91
C THR A 122 8.15 7.20 4.42
N MET A 123 8.28 8.34 3.76
CA MET A 123 8.72 8.42 2.35
C MET A 123 10.18 7.96 2.24
N GLY A 124 10.50 7.17 1.19
CA GLY A 124 11.81 6.53 1.01
C GLY A 124 11.93 5.14 1.64
N PHE A 125 10.91 4.67 2.38
CA PHE A 125 10.88 3.33 2.98
C PHE A 125 10.92 2.21 1.93
N GLY A 126 10.26 2.44 0.79
CA GLY A 126 9.93 1.39 -0.17
C GLY A 126 11.13 0.64 -0.74
N MET A 127 12.20 1.34 -1.07
CA MET A 127 13.38 0.74 -1.71
C MET A 127 14.05 -0.29 -0.80
N GLY A 128 14.39 0.10 0.43
CA GLY A 128 14.99 -0.82 1.42
C GLY A 128 14.06 -1.97 1.78
N ALA A 129 12.76 -1.70 1.92
CA ALA A 129 11.76 -2.73 2.22
C ALA A 129 11.62 -3.77 1.09
N ALA A 130 11.67 -3.34 -0.19
CA ALA A 130 11.60 -4.24 -1.33
C ALA A 130 12.86 -5.13 -1.46
N ILE A 131 14.03 -4.57 -1.20
CA ILE A 131 15.29 -5.32 -1.10
C ILE A 131 15.19 -6.37 0.01
N GLY A 132 14.80 -5.94 1.22
CA GLY A 132 14.66 -6.82 2.37
C GLY A 132 13.63 -7.94 2.15
N ALA A 133 12.48 -7.61 1.54
CA ALA A 133 11.46 -8.59 1.19
C ALA A 133 11.97 -9.65 0.21
N ASN A 134 12.72 -9.24 -0.80
CA ASN A 134 13.32 -10.16 -1.76
C ASN A 134 14.32 -11.11 -1.08
N ILE A 135 15.22 -10.57 -0.27
CA ILE A 135 16.23 -11.36 0.46
C ILE A 135 15.54 -12.34 1.44
N ALA A 136 14.55 -11.87 2.19
CA ALA A 136 13.87 -12.69 3.20
C ALA A 136 13.01 -13.81 2.61
N THR A 137 12.44 -13.61 1.43
CA THR A 137 11.51 -14.57 0.82
C THR A 137 12.12 -15.39 -0.32
N GLY A 138 13.23 -14.94 -0.90
CA GLY A 138 13.80 -15.48 -2.14
C GLY A 138 12.94 -15.23 -3.38
N LYS A 139 11.90 -14.37 -3.28
CA LYS A 139 10.94 -14.10 -4.35
C LYS A 139 11.14 -12.70 -4.93
N LYS A 140 10.73 -12.52 -6.18
CA LYS A 140 10.68 -11.19 -6.77
C LYS A 140 9.74 -10.29 -5.98
N SER A 141 10.18 -9.07 -5.70
CA SER A 141 9.36 -8.02 -5.13
C SER A 141 8.99 -6.99 -6.19
N VAL A 142 7.81 -6.40 -6.05
CA VAL A 142 7.37 -5.28 -6.87
C VAL A 142 7.22 -4.07 -5.96
N LEU A 143 8.05 -3.07 -6.19
CA LEU A 143 7.95 -1.78 -5.52
C LEU A 143 7.07 -0.84 -6.35
N ILE A 144 5.98 -0.36 -5.75
CA ILE A 144 5.14 0.70 -6.31
C ILE A 144 5.43 1.99 -5.55
N THR A 145 5.98 2.97 -6.23
CA THR A 145 6.44 4.22 -5.61
C THR A 145 6.02 5.44 -6.44
N GLY A 146 6.13 6.63 -5.88
CA GLY A 146 6.03 7.90 -6.59
C GLY A 146 7.41 8.52 -6.80
N ASP A 147 7.50 9.43 -7.77
CA ASP A 147 8.72 10.17 -8.07
C ASP A 147 9.29 10.92 -6.87
N GLY A 148 8.43 11.44 -5.98
CA GLY A 148 8.83 12.11 -4.75
C GLY A 148 9.48 11.16 -3.74
N SER A 149 8.82 10.07 -3.43
CA SER A 149 9.31 9.08 -2.45
C SER A 149 10.54 8.32 -2.96
N PHE A 150 10.53 7.88 -4.21
CA PHE A 150 11.68 7.21 -4.82
C PHE A 150 12.93 8.09 -4.76
N GLY A 151 12.77 9.40 -5.02
CA GLY A 151 13.86 10.35 -4.97
C GLY A 151 14.52 10.54 -3.59
N MET A 152 13.90 10.05 -2.52
CA MET A 152 14.47 10.14 -1.16
C MET A 152 15.47 9.03 -0.85
N ASN A 153 15.38 7.89 -1.52
CA ASN A 153 16.25 6.73 -1.28
C ASN A 153 16.65 5.99 -2.56
N LEU A 154 16.74 6.72 -3.68
CA LEU A 154 17.08 6.15 -4.98
C LEU A 154 18.50 5.56 -5.04
N ASN A 155 19.41 6.00 -4.17
CA ASN A 155 20.77 5.50 -4.05
C ASN A 155 20.83 4.00 -3.72
N GLU A 156 19.82 3.44 -3.06
CA GLU A 156 19.72 2.01 -2.77
C GLU A 156 19.50 1.15 -4.03
N LEU A 157 19.27 1.77 -5.18
CA LEU A 157 19.32 1.08 -6.46
C LEU A 157 20.72 0.46 -6.72
N ALA A 158 21.78 1.12 -6.25
CA ALA A 158 23.13 0.57 -6.27
C ALA A 158 23.22 -0.74 -5.47
N THR A 159 22.63 -0.79 -4.29
CA THR A 159 22.56 -1.98 -3.44
C THR A 159 21.83 -3.13 -4.16
N ALA A 160 20.68 -2.84 -4.76
CA ALA A 160 19.91 -3.84 -5.48
C ALA A 160 20.67 -4.42 -6.70
N VAL A 161 21.27 -3.54 -7.50
CA VAL A 161 22.01 -3.95 -8.70
C VAL A 161 23.28 -4.72 -8.34
N SER A 162 24.09 -4.20 -7.41
CA SER A 162 25.35 -4.84 -7.01
C SER A 162 25.17 -6.23 -6.39
N ASN A 163 24.01 -6.49 -5.78
CA ASN A 163 23.68 -7.78 -5.19
C ASN A 163 22.77 -8.64 -6.07
N ASN A 164 22.54 -8.24 -7.33
CA ASN A 164 21.69 -8.95 -8.29
C ASN A 164 20.28 -9.28 -7.73
N ILE A 165 19.67 -8.36 -7.00
CA ILE A 165 18.37 -8.53 -6.38
C ILE A 165 17.28 -8.37 -7.45
N PRO A 166 16.52 -9.45 -7.78
CA PRO A 166 15.50 -9.40 -8.83
C PRO A 166 14.25 -8.69 -8.32
N MET A 167 14.06 -7.42 -8.70
CA MET A 167 12.90 -6.64 -8.33
C MET A 167 12.38 -5.80 -9.50
N ILE A 168 11.11 -5.44 -9.46
CA ILE A 168 10.48 -4.50 -10.38
C ILE A 168 10.16 -3.22 -9.61
N ILE A 169 10.56 -2.08 -10.14
CA ILE A 169 10.25 -0.78 -9.56
C ILE A 169 9.32 -0.04 -10.51
N VAL A 170 8.12 0.27 -10.05
CA VAL A 170 7.10 1.04 -10.79
C VAL A 170 7.01 2.43 -10.18
N ILE A 171 7.52 3.42 -10.92
CA ILE A 171 7.50 4.83 -10.49
C ILE A 171 6.30 5.54 -11.13
N MET A 172 5.30 5.87 -10.33
CA MET A 172 4.17 6.71 -10.75
C MET A 172 4.63 8.17 -10.77
N ASN A 173 5.18 8.59 -11.91
CA ASN A 173 5.82 9.89 -12.08
C ASN A 173 4.79 10.95 -12.49
N ASN A 174 4.19 11.61 -11.53
CA ASN A 174 3.19 12.66 -11.75
C ASN A 174 3.69 14.10 -11.47
N GLY A 175 4.96 14.25 -11.05
CA GLY A 175 5.57 15.55 -10.78
C GLY A 175 5.03 16.26 -9.54
N VAL A 176 4.32 15.55 -8.66
CA VAL A 176 3.74 16.16 -7.45
C VAL A 176 3.83 15.24 -6.23
N LEU A 177 3.88 15.82 -5.04
CA LEU A 177 3.61 15.13 -3.78
C LEU A 177 2.09 14.95 -3.64
N GLY A 178 1.56 13.94 -4.33
CA GLY A 178 0.13 13.80 -4.61
C GLY A 178 -0.75 13.73 -3.37
N MET A 179 -0.35 13.01 -2.33
CA MET A 179 -1.11 12.90 -1.08
C MET A 179 -1.18 14.25 -0.35
N VAL A 180 -0.06 14.96 -0.24
CA VAL A 180 -0.02 16.30 0.38
C VAL A 180 -0.85 17.29 -0.41
N ARG A 181 -0.74 17.27 -1.75
CA ARG A 181 -1.56 18.11 -2.63
C ARG A 181 -3.06 17.81 -2.49
N GLN A 182 -3.44 16.55 -2.32
CA GLN A 182 -4.81 16.15 -2.05
C GLN A 182 -5.34 16.77 -0.75
N TRP A 183 -4.55 16.78 0.31
CA TRP A 183 -4.92 17.43 1.57
C TRP A 183 -5.07 18.94 1.40
N GLN A 184 -4.16 19.58 0.68
CA GLN A 184 -4.27 21.01 0.37
C GLN A 184 -5.54 21.31 -0.44
N THR A 185 -5.94 20.40 -1.32
CA THR A 185 -7.20 20.53 -2.07
C THR A 185 -8.43 20.41 -1.17
N LEU A 186 -8.44 19.44 -0.25
CA LEU A 186 -9.61 19.10 0.55
C LEU A 186 -9.79 19.98 1.79
N PHE A 187 -8.70 20.40 2.41
CA PHE A 187 -8.73 21.04 3.74
C PHE A 187 -8.13 22.44 3.80
N PHE A 188 -7.46 22.89 2.73
CA PHE A 188 -6.75 24.17 2.69
C PHE A 188 -7.13 25.02 1.47
N ASP A 189 -8.39 24.96 1.05
CA ASP A 189 -8.97 25.78 -0.03
C ASP A 189 -8.12 25.87 -1.31
N LYS A 190 -7.41 24.76 -1.63
CA LYS A 190 -6.49 24.66 -2.78
C LYS A 190 -5.28 25.62 -2.69
N HIS A 191 -4.91 26.07 -1.51
CA HIS A 191 -3.67 26.82 -1.30
C HIS A 191 -2.48 25.85 -1.40
N TYR A 192 -1.97 25.69 -2.62
CA TYR A 192 -0.86 24.75 -2.91
C TYR A 192 0.49 25.36 -2.54
N SER A 193 1.26 24.67 -1.70
CA SER A 193 2.60 25.06 -1.30
C SER A 193 3.54 23.86 -1.33
N ASN A 194 4.66 24.00 -2.03
CA ASN A 194 5.77 23.04 -2.07
C ASN A 194 5.38 21.57 -2.43
N THR A 195 4.30 21.38 -3.16
CA THR A 195 3.83 20.05 -3.58
C THR A 195 4.13 19.73 -5.03
N THR A 196 4.53 20.71 -5.84
CA THR A 196 4.96 20.50 -7.22
C THR A 196 6.47 20.21 -7.23
N LEU A 197 6.84 19.11 -7.86
CA LEU A 197 8.22 18.67 -7.97
C LEU A 197 8.78 19.14 -9.33
N ASN A 198 9.49 20.25 -9.34
CA ASN A 198 10.15 20.78 -10.55
C ASN A 198 11.44 20.01 -10.88
N ARG A 199 11.41 18.69 -10.77
CA ARG A 199 12.57 17.84 -11.03
C ARG A 199 12.72 17.59 -12.53
N LYS A 200 13.95 17.65 -12.99
CA LYS A 200 14.34 17.27 -14.37
C LYS A 200 14.92 15.85 -14.41
N THR A 201 14.66 15.04 -13.41
CA THR A 201 15.23 13.70 -13.30
C THR A 201 14.61 12.79 -14.37
N ASP A 202 15.46 12.24 -15.21
CA ASP A 202 15.11 11.17 -16.15
C ASP A 202 15.37 9.83 -15.46
N PHE A 203 14.29 9.17 -15.03
CA PHE A 203 14.38 7.92 -14.27
C PHE A 203 14.87 6.74 -15.12
N VAL A 204 14.70 6.78 -16.45
CA VAL A 204 15.22 5.75 -17.37
C VAL A 204 16.75 5.84 -17.40
N LYS A 205 17.29 7.02 -17.66
CA LYS A 205 18.74 7.24 -17.65
C LYS A 205 19.35 6.99 -16.27
N LEU A 206 18.63 7.32 -15.21
CA LEU A 206 19.06 7.03 -13.85
C LEU A 206 19.18 5.52 -13.62
N ALA A 207 18.18 4.74 -14.03
CA ALA A 207 18.23 3.28 -13.93
C ALA A 207 19.42 2.70 -14.70
N GLU A 208 19.63 3.16 -15.92
CA GLU A 208 20.76 2.76 -16.78
C GLU A 208 22.12 3.12 -16.16
N ALA A 209 22.25 4.31 -15.57
CA ALA A 209 23.47 4.74 -14.90
C ALA A 209 23.84 3.88 -13.69
N PHE A 210 22.83 3.30 -13.01
CA PHE A 210 23.04 2.32 -11.94
C PHE A 210 23.24 0.88 -12.45
N GLY A 211 23.12 0.62 -13.76
CA GLY A 211 23.23 -0.70 -14.36
C GLY A 211 21.91 -1.51 -14.35
N ALA A 212 20.79 -0.87 -14.05
CA ALA A 212 19.47 -1.44 -14.17
C ALA A 212 18.84 -1.14 -15.54
N LYS A 213 17.78 -1.86 -15.90
CA LYS A 213 17.01 -1.60 -17.13
C LYS A 213 15.89 -0.59 -16.81
N GLY A 214 15.86 0.53 -17.50
CA GLY A 214 14.78 1.51 -17.43
C GLY A 214 13.83 1.40 -18.64
N ILE A 215 12.54 1.55 -18.41
CA ILE A 215 11.52 1.59 -19.46
C ILE A 215 10.52 2.71 -19.12
N ARG A 216 10.21 3.54 -20.08
CA ARG A 216 9.14 4.54 -19.97
C ARG A 216 7.85 3.98 -20.56
N VAL A 217 6.77 4.15 -19.84
CA VAL A 217 5.42 3.71 -20.24
C VAL A 217 4.50 4.92 -20.20
N ASP A 218 3.94 5.29 -21.35
CA ASP A 218 3.06 6.44 -21.52
C ASP A 218 1.65 6.02 -21.98
N THR A 219 1.44 4.74 -22.35
CA THR A 219 0.16 4.18 -22.84
C THR A 219 -0.19 2.89 -22.09
N PRO A 220 -1.48 2.51 -22.04
CA PRO A 220 -1.92 1.25 -21.43
C PRO A 220 -1.52 -0.02 -22.19
N GLU A 221 -1.08 0.09 -23.44
CA GLU A 221 -0.70 -1.00 -24.36
C GLU A 221 0.70 -1.56 -24.10
#